data_72620a3d7f0f4096e86bd0aa8b5844e3
#
_entry.id   72620a3d7f0f4096e86bd0aa8b5844e3
#
_cell.length_a   1.000
_cell.length_b   1.000
_cell.length_c   1.000
_cell.angle_alpha   90.00
_cell.angle_beta   90.00
_cell.angle_gamma   90.00
#
_symmetry.space_group_name_H-M   'P 1'
#
loop_
_entity.id
_entity.type
_entity.pdbx_description
1 polymer ?
#
loop_
_entity_poly.entity_id
_entity_poly.type
_entity_poly.pdbx_seq_one_letter_code
_entity_poly.pdbx_strand_id
1 'polypeptide(L)'
;MHILLAAGGTAGHINPALAAAQRLLHSHPDCKISYIGNRAGMEARLVPQAGIHFYPIDVAGFQRKLSLENIKRNVDAFYKMFASTKQAERLLRELKPDVAVGFGGYVSGPVIRKAAKMGIKTATHEQNAFPGMTTKALSKLVDVVMLAMPEAQRYLPAGKRYVHTGNPVRQPVLDATRSSARKALGIPEDALMLLSFGGSLGARRINEAVAELLAWHKGKYYHYHAIGKYGMDWMPALLREK
;
A
#
# COMPACT_ATOMS: atom_id res chain seq x y z
N MET A 1 -13.61 -2.38 20.76
CA MET A 1 -13.20 -3.28 19.64
C MET A 1 -11.75 -3.01 19.28
N HIS A 2 -10.94 -4.06 19.11
CA HIS A 2 -9.52 -3.94 18.74
C HIS A 2 -9.29 -4.52 17.33
N ILE A 3 -8.87 -3.69 16.40
CA ILE A 3 -8.61 -4.07 15.00
C ILE A 3 -7.09 -4.05 14.75
N LEU A 4 -6.58 -5.15 14.23
CA LEU A 4 -5.21 -5.28 13.79
C LEU A 4 -5.11 -5.12 12.27
N LEU A 5 -4.27 -4.22 11.81
CA LEU A 5 -3.97 -4.06 10.38
C LEU A 5 -2.59 -4.64 10.08
N ALA A 6 -2.43 -5.23 8.90
CA ALA A 6 -1.16 -5.73 8.42
C ALA A 6 -0.96 -5.37 6.94
N ALA A 7 0.04 -4.56 6.66
CA ALA A 7 0.43 -4.22 5.30
C ALA A 7 1.88 -3.75 5.23
N GLY A 8 2.48 -3.80 4.05
CA GLY A 8 3.83 -3.28 3.87
C GLY A 8 4.38 -3.43 2.46
N GLY A 9 5.62 -2.98 2.31
CA GLY A 9 6.39 -3.09 1.09
C GLY A 9 6.20 -1.94 0.10
N THR A 10 5.00 -1.44 -0.11
CA THR A 10 4.72 -0.31 -1.01
C THR A 10 3.65 0.62 -0.46
N ALA A 11 3.69 1.90 -0.88
CA ALA A 11 2.66 2.88 -0.54
C ALA A 11 1.25 2.45 -0.98
N GLY A 12 1.15 1.65 -2.06
CA GLY A 12 -0.13 1.11 -2.54
C GLY A 12 -0.82 0.17 -1.57
N HIS A 13 -0.09 -0.49 -0.67
CA HIS A 13 -0.64 -1.31 0.40
C HIS A 13 -0.83 -0.51 1.71
N ILE A 14 0.13 0.37 2.01
CA ILE A 14 0.17 1.11 3.28
C ILE A 14 -0.90 2.19 3.31
N ASN A 15 -1.05 2.99 2.25
CA ASN A 15 -2.00 4.10 2.23
C ASN A 15 -3.46 3.68 2.38
N PRO A 16 -3.97 2.62 1.71
CA PRO A 16 -5.32 2.12 1.96
C PRO A 16 -5.53 1.65 3.40
N ALA A 17 -4.53 0.98 4.00
CA ALA A 17 -4.59 0.56 5.40
C ALA A 17 -4.67 1.76 6.35
N LEU A 18 -3.87 2.80 6.12
CA LEU A 18 -3.90 4.04 6.91
C LEU A 18 -5.22 4.81 6.72
N ALA A 19 -5.73 4.88 5.49
CA ALA A 19 -7.01 5.52 5.20
C ALA A 19 -8.17 4.81 5.92
N ALA A 20 -8.20 3.48 5.88
CA ALA A 20 -9.17 2.67 6.61
C ALA A 20 -9.06 2.87 8.13
N ALA A 21 -7.83 2.90 8.68
CA ALA A 21 -7.58 3.14 10.09
C ALA A 21 -8.10 4.50 10.54
N GLN A 22 -7.76 5.57 9.81
CA GLN A 22 -8.22 6.92 10.13
C GLN A 22 -9.74 7.05 10.08
N ARG A 23 -10.37 6.43 9.07
CA ARG A 23 -11.83 6.42 8.95
C ARG A 23 -12.50 5.66 10.10
N LEU A 24 -11.95 4.52 10.49
CA LEU A 24 -12.44 3.73 11.62
C LEU A 24 -12.34 4.50 12.94
N LEU A 25 -11.19 5.13 13.22
CA LEU A 25 -11.01 5.96 14.42
C LEU A 25 -11.94 7.17 14.44
N HIS A 26 -12.19 7.78 13.28
CA HIS A 26 -13.15 8.89 13.18
C HIS A 26 -14.60 8.45 13.45
N SER A 27 -15.01 7.30 12.88
CA SER A 27 -16.39 6.80 13.03
C SER A 27 -16.64 6.06 14.35
N HIS A 28 -15.59 5.53 14.97
CA HIS A 28 -15.59 4.72 16.18
C HIS A 28 -14.42 5.12 17.09
N PRO A 29 -14.50 6.26 17.80
CA PRO A 29 -13.38 6.78 18.61
C PRO A 29 -12.88 5.79 19.68
N ASP A 30 -13.74 4.93 20.20
CA ASP A 30 -13.40 3.89 21.18
C ASP A 30 -12.70 2.67 20.57
N CYS A 31 -12.50 2.66 19.25
CA CYS A 31 -11.83 1.56 18.57
C CYS A 31 -10.33 1.66 18.79
N LYS A 32 -9.70 0.56 19.19
CA LYS A 32 -8.24 0.43 19.24
C LYS A 32 -7.74 -0.09 17.90
N ILE A 33 -6.75 0.58 17.32
CA ILE A 33 -6.08 0.13 16.10
C ILE A 33 -4.61 -0.14 16.37
N SER A 34 -4.16 -1.32 15.99
CA SER A 34 -2.74 -1.71 15.98
C SER A 34 -2.33 -2.05 14.55
N TYR A 35 -1.07 -1.79 14.21
CA TYR A 35 -0.55 -2.05 12.88
C TYR A 35 0.74 -2.89 12.96
N ILE A 36 0.76 -4.03 12.28
CA ILE A 36 1.96 -4.85 12.11
C ILE A 36 2.55 -4.59 10.72
N GLY A 37 3.84 -4.27 10.69
CA GLY A 37 4.59 -3.99 9.46
C GLY A 37 6.04 -4.47 9.52
N ASN A 38 6.76 -4.35 8.40
CA ASN A 38 8.18 -4.68 8.36
C ASN A 38 9.01 -3.60 9.06
N ARG A 39 9.89 -4.00 9.96
CA ARG A 39 10.82 -3.11 10.67
C ARG A 39 11.62 -2.19 9.73
N ALA A 40 12.07 -2.73 8.60
CA ALA A 40 12.86 -2.01 7.60
C ALA A 40 12.01 -1.40 6.47
N GLY A 41 10.67 -1.48 6.56
CA GLY A 41 9.76 -0.97 5.55
C GLY A 41 9.44 0.51 5.73
N MET A 42 8.87 1.14 4.68
CA MET A 42 8.41 2.54 4.78
C MET A 42 7.24 2.69 5.77
N GLU A 43 6.52 1.63 6.05
CA GLU A 43 5.45 1.58 7.06
C GLU A 43 5.97 1.86 8.48
N ALA A 44 7.22 1.52 8.80
CA ALA A 44 7.83 1.83 10.09
C ALA A 44 7.92 3.34 10.38
N ARG A 45 7.93 4.16 9.34
CA ARG A 45 7.87 5.62 9.44
C ARG A 45 6.45 6.16 9.26
N LEU A 46 5.72 5.69 8.24
CA LEU A 46 4.43 6.26 7.87
C LEU A 46 3.32 5.97 8.89
N VAL A 47 3.34 4.80 9.53
CA VAL A 47 2.30 4.40 10.49
C VAL A 47 2.35 5.22 11.78
N PRO A 48 3.52 5.40 12.45
CA PRO A 48 3.63 6.30 13.61
C PRO A 48 3.30 7.75 13.25
N GLN A 49 3.70 8.24 12.08
CA GLN A 49 3.34 9.59 11.61
C GLN A 49 1.81 9.79 11.45
N ALA A 50 1.07 8.72 11.24
CA ALA A 50 -0.40 8.74 11.20
C ALA A 50 -1.06 8.58 12.58
N GLY A 51 -0.27 8.56 13.67
CA GLY A 51 -0.76 8.41 15.04
C GLY A 51 -1.21 6.99 15.40
N ILE A 52 -0.78 5.96 14.64
CA ILE A 52 -1.19 4.57 14.85
C ILE A 52 -0.05 3.78 15.51
N HIS A 53 -0.37 2.94 16.49
CA HIS A 53 0.59 2.08 17.14
C HIS A 53 1.17 1.05 16.17
N PHE A 54 2.50 1.09 15.98
CA PHE A 54 3.25 0.24 15.07
C PHE A 54 3.99 -0.88 15.81
N TYR A 55 3.80 -2.12 15.34
CA TYR A 55 4.46 -3.31 15.85
C TYR A 55 5.33 -3.93 14.76
N PRO A 56 6.66 -3.82 14.86
CA PRO A 56 7.57 -4.31 13.83
C PRO A 56 7.73 -5.83 13.87
N ILE A 57 7.76 -6.45 12.69
CA ILE A 57 8.24 -7.80 12.47
C ILE A 57 9.34 -7.81 11.42
N ASP A 58 10.17 -8.86 11.42
CA ASP A 58 11.25 -9.01 10.45
C ASP A 58 10.78 -9.96 9.33
N VAL A 59 10.47 -9.38 8.18
CA VAL A 59 9.94 -10.11 7.02
C VAL A 59 10.73 -9.74 5.77
N ALA A 60 11.00 -10.72 4.91
CA ALA A 60 11.63 -10.50 3.61
C ALA A 60 10.71 -10.95 2.46
N GLY A 61 10.73 -10.20 1.37
CA GLY A 61 10.06 -10.59 0.13
C GLY A 61 10.91 -11.54 -0.70
N PHE A 62 10.26 -12.47 -1.40
CA PHE A 62 10.94 -13.37 -2.33
C PHE A 62 11.33 -12.66 -3.63
N GLN A 63 12.56 -12.89 -4.09
CA GLN A 63 13.05 -12.41 -5.38
C GLN A 63 12.53 -13.32 -6.50
N ARG A 64 11.96 -12.69 -7.56
CA ARG A 64 11.37 -13.43 -8.70
C ARG A 64 12.38 -13.88 -9.75
N LYS A 65 13.51 -13.17 -9.89
CA LYS A 65 14.54 -13.52 -10.87
C LYS A 65 15.40 -14.68 -10.35
N LEU A 66 15.63 -15.68 -11.19
CA LEU A 66 16.51 -16.81 -10.89
C LEU A 66 17.97 -16.35 -11.13
N SER A 67 18.75 -16.22 -10.04
CA SER A 67 20.18 -16.04 -10.03
C SER A 67 20.74 -16.68 -8.77
N LEU A 68 22.04 -17.04 -8.74
CA LEU A 68 22.68 -17.63 -7.55
C LEU A 68 22.56 -16.73 -6.33
N GLU A 69 22.70 -15.42 -6.51
CA GLU A 69 22.49 -14.43 -5.44
C GLU A 69 21.03 -14.43 -4.93
N ASN A 70 20.06 -14.53 -5.84
CA ASN A 70 18.65 -14.58 -5.48
C ASN A 70 18.26 -15.90 -4.84
N ILE A 71 18.91 -17.01 -5.15
CA ILE A 71 18.71 -18.29 -4.45
C ILE A 71 19.10 -18.13 -2.98
N LYS A 72 20.30 -17.58 -2.69
CA LYS A 72 20.74 -17.29 -1.31
C LYS A 72 19.76 -16.36 -0.58
N ARG A 73 19.33 -15.28 -1.23
CA ARG A 73 18.33 -14.34 -0.70
C ARG A 73 16.97 -15.00 -0.45
N ASN A 74 16.55 -15.92 -1.30
CA ASN A 74 15.29 -16.66 -1.13
C ASN A 74 15.35 -17.68 0.01
N VAL A 75 16.51 -18.31 0.26
CA VAL A 75 16.73 -19.15 1.44
C VAL A 75 16.62 -18.31 2.72
N ASP A 76 17.28 -17.16 2.78
CA ASP A 76 17.15 -16.22 3.91
C ASP A 76 15.70 -15.74 4.08
N ALA A 77 15.01 -15.42 2.98
CA ALA A 77 13.58 -15.04 3.01
C ALA A 77 12.69 -16.17 3.55
N PHE A 78 13.03 -17.43 3.27
CA PHE A 78 12.31 -18.59 3.83
C PHE A 78 12.47 -18.68 5.35
N TYR A 79 13.68 -18.57 5.88
CA TYR A 79 13.91 -18.52 7.33
C TYR A 79 13.22 -17.32 7.99
N LYS A 80 13.30 -16.14 7.39
CA LYS A 80 12.60 -14.94 7.86
C LYS A 80 11.07 -15.10 7.84
N MET A 81 10.52 -15.86 6.91
CA MET A 81 9.08 -16.16 6.88
C MET A 81 8.65 -17.00 8.09
N PHE A 82 9.45 -17.99 8.52
CA PHE A 82 9.17 -18.74 9.75
C PHE A 82 9.32 -17.86 10.99
N ALA A 83 10.39 -17.08 11.07
CA ALA A 83 10.63 -16.16 12.17
C ALA A 83 9.50 -15.12 12.29
N SER A 84 9.09 -14.52 11.16
CA SER A 84 7.98 -13.57 11.11
C SER A 84 6.65 -14.18 11.54
N THR A 85 6.41 -15.47 11.24
CA THR A 85 5.20 -16.17 11.68
C THR A 85 5.18 -16.35 13.21
N LYS A 86 6.33 -16.66 13.83
CA LYS A 86 6.46 -16.75 15.31
C LYS A 86 6.31 -15.36 15.96
N GLN A 87 6.91 -14.31 15.35
CA GLN A 87 6.76 -12.94 15.82
C GLN A 87 5.29 -12.48 15.73
N ALA A 88 4.62 -12.77 14.61
CA ALA A 88 3.20 -12.49 14.44
C ALA A 88 2.33 -13.21 15.47
N GLU A 89 2.61 -14.51 15.74
CA GLU A 89 1.89 -15.27 16.76
C GLU A 89 2.01 -14.64 18.15
N ARG A 90 3.23 -14.26 18.55
CA ARG A 90 3.47 -13.61 19.84
C ARG A 90 2.66 -12.32 19.94
N LEU A 91 2.73 -11.46 18.92
CA LEU A 91 1.98 -10.20 18.89
C LEU A 91 0.46 -10.42 18.90
N LEU A 92 -0.06 -11.40 18.17
CA LEU A 92 -1.48 -11.73 18.16
C LEU A 92 -1.97 -12.21 19.54
N ARG A 93 -1.15 -13.00 20.28
CA ARG A 93 -1.45 -13.45 21.65
C ARG A 93 -1.42 -12.29 22.65
N GLU A 94 -0.49 -11.37 22.50
CA GLU A 94 -0.32 -10.18 23.34
C GLU A 94 -1.45 -9.16 23.10
N LEU A 95 -1.69 -8.83 21.84
CA LEU A 95 -2.64 -7.80 21.43
C LEU A 95 -4.10 -8.24 21.50
N LYS A 96 -4.36 -9.54 21.32
CA LYS A 96 -5.71 -10.15 21.33
C LYS A 96 -6.72 -9.35 20.51
N PRO A 97 -6.45 -9.12 19.18
CA PRO A 97 -7.37 -8.35 18.37
C PRO A 97 -8.67 -9.13 18.12
N ASP A 98 -9.79 -8.40 18.05
CA ASP A 98 -11.09 -8.97 17.66
C ASP A 98 -11.12 -9.31 16.17
N VAL A 99 -10.42 -8.50 15.36
CA VAL A 99 -10.35 -8.64 13.89
C VAL A 99 -8.93 -8.33 13.41
N ALA A 100 -8.43 -9.12 12.45
CA ALA A 100 -7.17 -8.86 11.74
C ALA A 100 -7.43 -8.66 10.24
N VAL A 101 -6.95 -7.53 9.69
CA VAL A 101 -7.17 -7.15 8.30
C VAL A 101 -5.84 -6.96 7.56
N GLY A 102 -5.66 -7.70 6.47
CA GLY A 102 -4.50 -7.59 5.59
C GLY A 102 -4.76 -6.67 4.40
N PHE A 103 -3.87 -5.72 4.13
CA PHE A 103 -3.95 -4.85 2.96
C PHE A 103 -2.89 -5.18 1.90
N GLY A 104 -2.32 -6.37 1.95
CA GLY A 104 -1.35 -6.83 0.96
C GLY A 104 0.11 -6.60 1.37
N GLY A 105 0.99 -6.90 0.42
CA GLY A 105 2.42 -7.00 0.68
C GLY A 105 2.79 -8.31 1.38
N TYR A 106 4.09 -8.58 1.43
CA TYR A 106 4.61 -9.82 2.04
C TYR A 106 4.43 -9.89 3.57
N VAL A 107 4.19 -8.74 4.23
CA VAL A 107 3.89 -8.66 5.67
C VAL A 107 2.53 -9.27 6.01
N SER A 108 1.51 -9.00 5.21
CA SER A 108 0.14 -9.50 5.46
C SER A 108 0.08 -11.03 5.49
N GLY A 109 0.89 -11.71 4.68
CA GLY A 109 0.87 -13.16 4.56
C GLY A 109 1.01 -13.90 5.89
N PRO A 110 2.13 -13.80 6.60
CA PRO A 110 2.36 -14.47 7.87
C PRO A 110 1.39 -14.01 8.97
N VAL A 111 1.05 -12.73 9.04
CA VAL A 111 0.18 -12.17 10.09
C VAL A 111 -1.25 -12.68 9.95
N ILE A 112 -1.87 -12.48 8.78
CA ILE A 112 -3.29 -12.84 8.56
C ILE A 112 -3.48 -14.37 8.53
N ARG A 113 -2.53 -15.10 7.92
CA ARG A 113 -2.56 -16.56 7.96
C ARG A 113 -2.51 -17.08 9.39
N LYS A 114 -1.68 -16.47 10.25
CA LYS A 114 -1.57 -16.90 11.65
C LYS A 114 -2.83 -16.53 12.43
N ALA A 115 -3.37 -15.31 12.23
CA ALA A 115 -4.63 -14.89 12.84
C ALA A 115 -5.78 -15.85 12.51
N ALA A 116 -5.95 -16.21 11.23
CA ALA A 116 -6.95 -17.18 10.80
C ALA A 116 -6.79 -18.54 11.49
N LYS A 117 -5.54 -19.06 11.61
CA LYS A 117 -5.25 -20.31 12.31
C LYS A 117 -5.52 -20.25 13.82
N MET A 118 -5.50 -19.08 14.42
CA MET A 118 -5.81 -18.84 15.82
C MET A 118 -7.32 -18.59 16.07
N GLY A 119 -8.16 -18.65 15.03
CA GLY A 119 -9.61 -18.41 15.14
C GLY A 119 -10.00 -16.94 15.27
N ILE A 120 -9.06 -16.00 15.06
CA ILE A 120 -9.35 -14.56 15.02
C ILE A 120 -10.11 -14.27 13.73
N LYS A 121 -11.13 -13.41 13.76
CA LYS A 121 -11.84 -12.97 12.56
C LYS A 121 -10.89 -12.25 11.61
N THR A 122 -10.95 -12.60 10.32
CA THR A 122 -9.96 -12.13 9.35
C THR A 122 -10.58 -11.58 8.09
N ALA A 123 -9.95 -10.53 7.56
CA ALA A 123 -10.24 -10.04 6.22
C ALA A 123 -8.94 -9.74 5.46
N THR A 124 -9.02 -9.73 4.13
CA THR A 124 -7.95 -9.21 3.27
C THR A 124 -8.53 -8.26 2.23
N HIS A 125 -7.82 -7.18 1.94
CA HIS A 125 -8.19 -6.19 0.93
C HIS A 125 -7.26 -6.28 -0.28
N GLU A 126 -7.84 -6.30 -1.48
CA GLU A 126 -7.13 -6.25 -2.76
C GLU A 126 -7.40 -4.94 -3.47
N GLN A 127 -6.33 -4.22 -3.82
CA GLN A 127 -6.40 -2.90 -4.45
C GLN A 127 -6.46 -2.96 -5.98
N ASN A 128 -6.07 -4.08 -6.57
CA ASN A 128 -5.88 -4.23 -8.01
C ASN A 128 -6.95 -5.12 -8.64
N ALA A 129 -7.22 -4.91 -9.92
CA ALA A 129 -8.08 -5.79 -10.73
C ALA A 129 -7.46 -7.19 -10.93
N PHE A 130 -6.11 -7.29 -10.86
CA PHE A 130 -5.40 -8.57 -10.87
C PHE A 130 -4.78 -8.82 -9.50
N PRO A 131 -5.30 -9.79 -8.71
CA PRO A 131 -4.87 -10.00 -7.34
C PRO A 131 -3.41 -10.42 -7.21
N GLY A 132 -2.75 -9.85 -6.21
CA GLY A 132 -1.40 -10.24 -5.81
C GLY A 132 -1.33 -11.66 -5.24
N MET A 133 -0.13 -12.26 -5.23
CA MET A 133 0.08 -13.62 -4.71
C MET A 133 -0.35 -13.76 -3.24
N THR A 134 -0.10 -12.75 -2.43
CA THR A 134 -0.51 -12.75 -1.02
C THR A 134 -2.02 -12.81 -0.88
N THR A 135 -2.76 -11.97 -1.64
CA THR A 135 -4.23 -12.01 -1.65
C THR A 135 -4.77 -13.35 -2.12
N LYS A 136 -4.21 -13.91 -3.22
CA LYS A 136 -4.58 -15.25 -3.71
C LYS A 136 -4.39 -16.36 -2.68
N ALA A 137 -3.31 -16.29 -1.89
CA ALA A 137 -3.05 -17.25 -0.82
C ALA A 137 -4.00 -17.06 0.39
N LEU A 138 -4.20 -15.80 0.81
CA LEU A 138 -5.02 -15.46 1.96
C LEU A 138 -6.52 -15.65 1.71
N SER A 139 -7.01 -15.38 0.49
CA SER A 139 -8.44 -15.52 0.13
C SER A 139 -9.00 -16.92 0.39
N LYS A 140 -8.14 -17.93 0.42
CA LYS A 140 -8.53 -19.32 0.77
C LYS A 140 -8.81 -19.52 2.27
N LEU A 141 -8.29 -18.63 3.12
CA LEU A 141 -8.24 -18.80 4.57
C LEU A 141 -9.10 -17.79 5.33
N VAL A 142 -9.22 -16.57 4.83
CA VAL A 142 -9.90 -15.47 5.53
C VAL A 142 -11.43 -15.60 5.48
N ASP A 143 -12.11 -14.96 6.43
CA ASP A 143 -13.57 -14.92 6.49
C ASP A 143 -14.16 -14.02 5.40
N VAL A 144 -13.48 -12.89 5.07
CA VAL A 144 -13.94 -11.91 4.10
C VAL A 144 -12.79 -11.46 3.19
N VAL A 145 -13.10 -11.34 1.90
CA VAL A 145 -12.21 -10.70 0.90
C VAL A 145 -12.85 -9.40 0.43
N MET A 146 -12.20 -8.29 0.73
CA MET A 146 -12.62 -6.95 0.28
C MET A 146 -11.90 -6.62 -1.03
N LEU A 147 -12.64 -6.13 -2.02
CA LEU A 147 -12.12 -5.84 -3.36
C LEU A 147 -12.32 -4.37 -3.70
N ALA A 148 -11.25 -3.71 -4.14
CA ALA A 148 -11.34 -2.40 -4.74
C ALA A 148 -11.97 -2.46 -6.15
N MET A 149 -11.65 -3.52 -6.90
CA MET A 149 -12.09 -3.75 -8.27
C MET A 149 -12.83 -5.09 -8.36
N PRO A 150 -14.10 -5.11 -8.78
CA PRO A 150 -14.91 -6.34 -8.88
C PRO A 150 -14.26 -7.43 -9.75
N GLU A 151 -13.52 -7.04 -10.79
CA GLU A 151 -12.83 -7.92 -11.72
C GLU A 151 -11.82 -8.84 -11.06
N ALA A 152 -11.29 -8.45 -9.89
CA ALA A 152 -10.36 -9.27 -9.13
C ALA A 152 -10.98 -10.61 -8.70
N GLN A 153 -12.31 -10.65 -8.48
CA GLN A 153 -13.00 -11.84 -7.98
C GLN A 153 -12.83 -13.06 -8.90
N ARG A 154 -12.79 -12.87 -10.21
CA ARG A 154 -12.64 -13.97 -11.20
C ARG A 154 -11.33 -14.77 -11.06
N TYR A 155 -10.33 -14.21 -10.37
CA TYR A 155 -9.02 -14.84 -10.15
C TYR A 155 -8.89 -15.47 -8.75
N LEU A 156 -9.96 -15.45 -7.97
CA LEU A 156 -9.98 -15.88 -6.57
C LEU A 156 -10.93 -17.08 -6.39
N PRO A 157 -10.81 -17.85 -5.27
CA PRO A 157 -11.62 -19.05 -5.07
C PRO A 157 -13.12 -18.76 -5.06
N ALA A 158 -13.92 -19.62 -5.69
CA ALA A 158 -15.39 -19.56 -5.57
C ALA A 158 -15.86 -19.86 -4.11
N GLY A 159 -17.08 -19.45 -3.79
CA GLY A 159 -17.72 -19.76 -2.50
C GLY A 159 -17.22 -18.98 -1.30
N LYS A 160 -16.35 -17.98 -1.49
CA LYS A 160 -15.90 -17.07 -0.43
C LYS A 160 -16.80 -15.83 -0.34
N ARG A 161 -16.81 -15.20 0.85
CA ARG A 161 -17.51 -13.93 1.03
C ARG A 161 -16.66 -12.79 0.44
N TYR A 162 -17.13 -12.22 -0.66
CA TYR A 162 -16.56 -11.05 -1.31
C TYR A 162 -17.38 -9.80 -1.00
N VAL A 163 -16.70 -8.68 -0.75
CA VAL A 163 -17.32 -7.37 -0.53
C VAL A 163 -16.61 -6.35 -1.41
N HIS A 164 -17.34 -5.64 -2.24
CA HIS A 164 -16.80 -4.54 -3.04
C HIS A 164 -16.77 -3.28 -2.20
N THR A 165 -15.58 -2.86 -1.80
CA THR A 165 -15.37 -1.72 -0.90
C THR A 165 -14.83 -0.48 -1.60
N GLY A 166 -14.38 -0.61 -2.83
CA GLY A 166 -13.49 0.39 -3.43
C GLY A 166 -12.13 0.41 -2.75
N ASN A 167 -11.28 1.34 -3.16
CA ASN A 167 -9.97 1.54 -2.55
C ASN A 167 -10.07 2.66 -1.50
N PRO A 168 -9.74 2.42 -0.22
CA PRO A 168 -9.79 3.46 0.80
C PRO A 168 -8.91 4.65 0.46
N VAL A 169 -9.47 5.85 0.54
CA VAL A 169 -8.80 7.13 0.26
C VAL A 169 -8.71 7.95 1.54
N ARG A 170 -7.57 8.61 1.75
CA ARG A 170 -7.35 9.45 2.94
C ARG A 170 -8.28 10.67 2.94
N GLN A 171 -8.79 11.04 4.10
CA GLN A 171 -9.75 12.13 4.27
C GLN A 171 -9.29 13.46 3.64
N PRO A 172 -8.04 13.92 3.79
CA PRO A 172 -7.59 15.18 3.16
C PRO A 172 -7.71 15.19 1.63
N VAL A 173 -7.68 14.02 0.97
CA VAL A 173 -7.89 13.94 -0.48
C VAL A 173 -9.36 14.08 -0.82
N LEU A 174 -10.26 13.56 0.04
CA LEU A 174 -11.71 13.66 -0.15
C LEU A 174 -12.23 15.08 0.14
N ASP A 175 -11.62 15.77 1.09
CA ASP A 175 -12.01 17.13 1.50
C ASP A 175 -11.43 18.22 0.57
N ALA A 176 -10.41 17.88 -0.23
CA ALA A 176 -9.78 18.82 -1.13
C ALA A 176 -10.74 19.24 -2.25
N THR A 177 -10.94 20.55 -2.38
CA THR A 177 -11.68 21.12 -3.51
C THR A 177 -10.70 21.62 -4.57
N ARG A 178 -11.18 21.78 -5.80
CA ARG A 178 -10.40 22.38 -6.89
C ARG A 178 -9.83 23.74 -6.49
N SER A 179 -10.68 24.61 -5.93
CA SER A 179 -10.30 25.98 -5.55
C SER A 179 -9.26 25.97 -4.42
N SER A 180 -9.49 25.21 -3.34
CA SER A 180 -8.53 25.13 -2.23
C SER A 180 -7.17 24.59 -2.68
N ALA A 181 -7.14 23.57 -3.53
CA ALA A 181 -5.91 22.98 -4.04
C ALA A 181 -5.16 23.96 -4.98
N ARG A 182 -5.87 24.64 -5.89
CA ARG A 182 -5.27 25.65 -6.76
C ARG A 182 -4.68 26.82 -5.99
N LYS A 183 -5.41 27.33 -5.00
CA LYS A 183 -4.91 28.38 -4.11
C LYS A 183 -3.62 27.96 -3.38
N ALA A 184 -3.60 26.75 -2.85
CA ALA A 184 -2.41 26.22 -2.16
C ALA A 184 -1.19 26.04 -3.08
N LEU A 185 -1.42 25.77 -4.38
CA LEU A 185 -0.38 25.58 -5.40
C LEU A 185 -0.03 26.88 -6.16
N GLY A 186 -0.72 28.01 -5.89
CA GLY A 186 -0.52 29.26 -6.61
C GLY A 186 -0.96 29.19 -8.09
N ILE A 187 -1.96 28.35 -8.41
CA ILE A 187 -2.47 28.18 -9.77
C ILE A 187 -3.76 29.01 -9.93
N PRO A 188 -3.87 29.89 -10.94
CA PRO A 188 -5.11 30.61 -11.23
C PRO A 188 -6.28 29.66 -11.51
N GLU A 189 -7.51 30.07 -11.16
CA GLU A 189 -8.70 29.22 -11.28
C GLU A 189 -9.01 28.79 -12.71
N ASP A 190 -8.77 29.66 -13.68
CA ASP A 190 -8.99 29.49 -15.12
C ASP A 190 -7.81 28.85 -15.87
N ALA A 191 -6.63 28.78 -15.23
CA ALA A 191 -5.44 28.26 -15.88
C ALA A 191 -5.56 26.76 -16.19
N LEU A 192 -5.04 26.34 -17.35
CA LEU A 192 -4.88 24.92 -17.65
C LEU A 192 -3.79 24.33 -16.77
N MET A 193 -4.12 23.20 -16.09
CA MET A 193 -3.20 22.45 -15.25
C MET A 193 -3.18 20.98 -15.67
N LEU A 194 -1.99 20.46 -15.89
CA LEU A 194 -1.75 19.02 -16.11
C LEU A 194 -1.09 18.42 -14.87
N LEU A 195 -1.54 17.22 -14.51
CA LEU A 195 -0.89 16.36 -13.53
C LEU A 195 -0.50 15.04 -14.21
N SER A 196 0.77 14.68 -14.14
CA SER A 196 1.26 13.42 -14.66
C SER A 196 2.14 12.69 -13.64
N PHE A 197 2.08 11.37 -13.62
CA PHE A 197 2.84 10.55 -12.68
C PHE A 197 3.00 9.12 -13.16
N GLY A 198 4.10 8.49 -12.80
CA GLY A 198 4.43 7.09 -13.11
C GLY A 198 4.42 6.16 -11.88
N GLY A 199 3.77 6.59 -10.78
CA GLY A 199 3.80 5.88 -9.50
C GLY A 199 5.04 6.19 -8.64
N SER A 200 5.14 5.58 -7.45
CA SER A 200 6.18 5.90 -6.45
C SER A 200 7.62 5.62 -6.91
N LEU A 201 7.81 4.66 -7.80
CA LEU A 201 9.14 4.37 -8.39
C LEU A 201 9.42 5.19 -9.63
N GLY A 202 8.39 5.76 -10.25
CA GLY A 202 8.45 6.40 -11.55
C GLY A 202 8.33 5.41 -12.71
N ALA A 203 7.94 5.92 -13.88
CA ALA A 203 7.89 5.17 -15.12
C ALA A 203 8.74 5.88 -16.17
N ARG A 204 9.85 5.26 -16.59
CA ARG A 204 10.84 5.90 -17.45
C ARG A 204 10.22 6.48 -18.74
N ARG A 205 9.40 5.72 -19.43
CA ARG A 205 8.71 6.15 -20.67
C ARG A 205 7.79 7.36 -20.45
N ILE A 206 7.08 7.41 -19.31
CA ILE A 206 6.24 8.56 -18.96
C ILE A 206 7.14 9.77 -18.69
N ASN A 207 8.22 9.61 -17.93
CA ASN A 207 9.15 10.69 -17.61
C ASN A 207 9.81 11.26 -18.89
N GLU A 208 10.25 10.41 -19.83
CA GLU A 208 10.80 10.81 -21.12
C GLU A 208 9.78 11.62 -21.95
N ALA A 209 8.55 11.11 -22.10
CA ALA A 209 7.49 11.80 -22.83
C ALA A 209 7.09 13.14 -22.19
N VAL A 210 7.10 13.20 -20.85
CA VAL A 210 6.82 14.47 -20.14
C VAL A 210 7.95 15.48 -20.32
N ALA A 211 9.23 15.05 -20.36
CA ALA A 211 10.33 15.96 -20.64
C ALA A 211 10.20 16.59 -22.04
N GLU A 212 9.79 15.84 -23.05
CA GLU A 212 9.50 16.36 -24.39
C GLU A 212 8.31 17.30 -24.39
N LEU A 213 7.23 16.94 -23.69
CA LEU A 213 6.04 17.78 -23.58
C LEU A 213 6.36 19.13 -22.91
N LEU A 214 7.16 19.13 -21.84
CA LEU A 214 7.59 20.36 -21.16
C LEU A 214 8.38 21.29 -22.08
N ALA A 215 9.31 20.74 -22.86
CA ALA A 215 10.08 21.49 -23.86
C ALA A 215 9.17 22.06 -24.97
N TRP A 216 8.15 21.32 -25.38
CA TRP A 216 7.20 21.74 -26.41
C TRP A 216 6.27 22.86 -25.96
N HIS A 217 5.65 22.76 -24.77
CA HIS A 217 4.63 23.75 -24.35
C HIS A 217 5.21 25.03 -23.77
N LYS A 218 6.49 25.05 -23.39
CA LYS A 218 7.25 26.25 -22.97
C LYS A 218 6.51 27.13 -21.94
N GLY A 219 5.90 26.51 -20.93
CA GLY A 219 5.20 27.24 -19.86
C GLY A 219 3.80 27.77 -20.21
N LYS A 220 3.18 27.35 -21.32
CA LYS A 220 1.82 27.78 -21.70
C LYS A 220 0.73 27.37 -20.70
N TYR A 221 1.02 26.37 -19.85
CA TYR A 221 0.14 25.88 -18.79
C TYR A 221 0.94 25.32 -17.61
N TYR A 222 0.29 25.18 -16.48
CA TYR A 222 0.89 24.59 -15.29
C TYR A 222 1.01 23.07 -15.46
N HIS A 223 2.19 22.51 -15.24
CA HIS A 223 2.42 21.09 -15.32
C HIS A 223 3.13 20.59 -14.07
N TYR A 224 2.45 19.75 -13.30
CA TYR A 224 3.03 19.02 -12.17
C TYR A 224 3.33 17.59 -12.60
N HIS A 225 4.57 17.17 -12.42
CA HIS A 225 4.99 15.81 -12.75
C HIS A 225 5.72 15.13 -11.59
N ALA A 226 5.19 13.96 -11.18
CA ALA A 226 5.85 13.14 -10.18
C ALA A 226 6.78 12.14 -10.87
N ILE A 227 8.09 12.46 -10.88
CA ILE A 227 9.12 11.67 -11.57
C ILE A 227 9.40 10.31 -10.93
N GLY A 228 9.00 10.13 -9.64
CA GLY A 228 9.25 8.93 -8.87
C GLY A 228 10.72 8.73 -8.49
N LYS A 229 10.98 7.72 -7.63
CA LYS A 229 12.32 7.50 -7.05
C LYS A 229 13.42 7.35 -8.12
N TYR A 230 13.19 6.53 -9.13
CA TYR A 230 14.21 6.27 -10.17
C TYR A 230 14.33 7.38 -11.21
N GLY A 231 13.40 8.33 -11.26
CA GLY A 231 13.49 9.51 -12.10
C GLY A 231 14.44 10.57 -11.54
N MET A 232 14.66 10.57 -10.22
CA MET A 232 15.50 11.56 -9.53
C MET A 232 16.93 11.60 -10.02
N ASP A 233 17.48 10.45 -10.44
CA ASP A 233 18.89 10.31 -10.80
C ASP A 233 19.23 10.91 -12.18
N TRP A 234 18.26 11.01 -13.09
CA TRP A 234 18.53 11.35 -14.49
C TRP A 234 17.61 12.45 -15.08
N MET A 235 16.34 12.52 -14.69
CA MET A 235 15.40 13.46 -15.31
C MET A 235 15.75 14.94 -15.08
N PRO A 236 16.26 15.37 -13.91
CA PRO A 236 16.69 16.77 -13.73
C PRO A 236 17.82 17.19 -14.68
N ALA A 237 18.73 16.28 -15.07
CA ALA A 237 19.75 16.54 -16.08
C ALA A 237 19.11 16.69 -17.47
N LEU A 238 18.27 15.74 -17.86
CA LEU A 238 17.55 15.76 -19.14
C LEU A 238 16.73 17.04 -19.34
N LEU A 239 16.08 17.55 -18.29
CA LEU A 239 15.29 18.79 -18.36
C LEU A 239 16.14 20.05 -18.52
N ARG A 240 17.41 20.04 -18.08
CA ARG A 240 18.33 21.17 -18.30
C ARG A 240 18.89 21.21 -19.72
N GLU A 241 18.91 20.07 -20.40
CA GLU A 241 19.38 19.95 -21.80
C GLU A 241 18.32 20.34 -22.83
N LYS A 242 17.04 20.34 -22.45
CA LYS A 242 15.87 20.64 -23.29
C LYS A 242 15.35 22.08 -23.07
#